data_299caf738eed2a5392f4ca38e9d25ca0
#
_entry.id   299caf738eed2a5392f4ca38e9d25ca0
#
_cell.length_a   1.000
_cell.length_b   1.000
_cell.length_c   1.000
_cell.angle_alpha   90.00
_cell.angle_beta   90.00
_cell.angle_gamma   90.00
#
_symmetry.space_group_name_H-M   'P 1'
#
loop_
_entity.id
_entity.type
_entity.pdbx_description
1 polymer ?
#
loop_
_entity_poly.entity_id
_entity_poly.type
_entity_poly.pdbx_seq_one_letter_code
_entity_poly.pdbx_strand_id
1 'polypeptide(L)'
;MQPLPSHVPKFGFIVLRHMKSEQSARYWIECYNHIRRNYPETPIVIIDDNSDPVYLDAVNHKESTLHKCTIVRTKFHKRGELLPYYYYITHNWFDNALIIHDSVLINRYIDFETFAISNNMSEHGCSFLWHFEGAGPMYDNRMHDTALINNMKCASEEIMKVYVNPTLWKGCFGVMSLIRRTFLLELNENYNLSGLLPHITTRQARMALERVFACMVHDLRLRRSSRRTELDAQPETRPSISISILGNIHTYCKWG
;
A
#
# COMPACT_ATOMS: atom_id res chain seq x y z
N MET A 1 -0.20 -4.21 -29.36
CA MET A 1 0.69 -3.90 -28.22
C MET A 1 1.29 -2.53 -28.46
N GLN A 2 0.94 -1.52 -27.66
CA GLN A 2 1.64 -0.25 -27.71
C GLN A 2 3.05 -0.45 -27.12
N PRO A 3 4.11 0.11 -27.71
CA PRO A 3 5.45 0.04 -27.13
C PRO A 3 5.43 0.71 -25.77
N LEU A 4 6.01 0.04 -24.78
CA LEU A 4 6.22 0.61 -23.45
C LEU A 4 7.00 1.92 -23.60
N PRO A 5 6.62 3.01 -22.90
CA PRO A 5 7.35 4.24 -22.93
C PRO A 5 8.79 3.98 -22.47
N SER A 6 9.76 4.58 -23.16
CA SER A 6 11.20 4.43 -22.90
C SER A 6 11.64 4.92 -21.53
N HIS A 7 10.74 5.51 -20.74
CA HIS A 7 11.00 6.03 -19.39
C HIS A 7 9.84 5.68 -18.47
N VAL A 8 10.13 4.95 -17.39
CA VAL A 8 9.16 4.67 -16.32
C VAL A 8 8.90 5.96 -15.54
N PRO A 9 7.63 6.37 -15.34
CA PRO A 9 7.31 7.55 -14.53
C PRO A 9 7.88 7.43 -13.12
N LYS A 10 8.43 8.53 -12.59
CA LYS A 10 9.01 8.55 -11.25
C LYS A 10 7.98 8.31 -10.15
N PHE A 11 6.74 8.79 -10.37
CA PHE A 11 5.66 8.71 -9.40
C PHE A 11 4.31 8.40 -10.06
N GLY A 12 3.44 7.68 -9.35
CA GLY A 12 2.05 7.41 -9.74
C GLY A 12 1.16 6.99 -8.58
N PHE A 13 -0.14 6.90 -8.86
CA PHE A 13 -1.14 6.45 -7.90
C PHE A 13 -1.58 5.02 -8.21
N ILE A 14 -1.73 4.20 -7.17
CA ILE A 14 -2.37 2.88 -7.26
C ILE A 14 -3.59 2.92 -6.32
N VAL A 15 -4.78 2.82 -6.90
CA VAL A 15 -6.05 2.90 -6.17
C VAL A 15 -6.68 1.51 -6.11
N LEU A 16 -6.91 1.00 -4.91
CA LEU A 16 -7.69 -0.21 -4.71
C LEU A 16 -9.18 0.15 -4.77
N ARG A 17 -9.91 -0.48 -5.70
CA ARG A 17 -11.35 -0.28 -5.90
C ARG A 17 -12.13 -1.55 -5.59
N HIS A 18 -13.28 -1.38 -4.90
CA HIS A 18 -14.23 -2.46 -4.70
C HIS A 18 -15.66 -1.92 -4.55
N MET A 19 -16.47 -2.05 -5.60
CA MET A 19 -17.85 -1.55 -5.63
C MET A 19 -18.84 -2.65 -5.25
N LYS A 20 -19.64 -2.41 -4.20
CA LYS A 20 -20.73 -3.29 -3.70
C LYS A 20 -22.06 -2.56 -3.52
N SER A 21 -22.09 -1.26 -3.71
CA SER A 21 -23.24 -0.40 -3.52
C SER A 21 -23.10 0.83 -4.39
N GLU A 22 -24.19 1.57 -4.62
CA GLU A 22 -24.15 2.86 -5.29
C GLU A 22 -23.16 3.84 -4.61
N GLN A 23 -23.12 3.81 -3.29
CA GLN A 23 -22.21 4.65 -2.53
C GLN A 23 -20.74 4.31 -2.84
N SER A 24 -20.37 3.02 -2.81
CA SER A 24 -18.99 2.61 -3.13
C SER A 24 -18.65 2.84 -4.61
N ALA A 25 -19.65 2.78 -5.51
CA ALA A 25 -19.47 3.14 -6.92
C ALA A 25 -19.21 4.65 -7.13
N ARG A 26 -19.67 5.52 -6.22
CA ARG A 26 -19.35 6.96 -6.25
C ARG A 26 -17.96 7.26 -5.70
N TYR A 27 -17.51 6.56 -4.67
CA TYR A 27 -16.25 6.83 -3.99
C TYR A 27 -15.04 6.81 -4.93
N TRP A 28 -14.90 5.80 -5.78
CA TRP A 28 -13.74 5.71 -6.66
C TRP A 28 -13.73 6.83 -7.71
N ILE A 29 -14.92 7.27 -8.17
CA ILE A 29 -15.03 8.39 -9.12
C ILE A 29 -14.58 9.69 -8.43
N GLU A 30 -15.03 9.93 -7.20
CA GLU A 30 -14.62 11.08 -6.41
C GLU A 30 -13.12 11.03 -6.11
N CYS A 31 -12.59 9.88 -5.71
CA CYS A 31 -11.15 9.67 -5.51
C CYS A 31 -10.37 10.02 -6.79
N TYR A 32 -10.76 9.45 -7.93
CA TYR A 32 -10.14 9.75 -9.21
C TYR A 32 -10.20 11.26 -9.55
N ASN A 33 -11.35 11.90 -9.38
CA ASN A 33 -11.52 13.32 -9.68
C ASN A 33 -10.67 14.21 -8.77
N HIS A 34 -10.54 13.86 -7.48
CA HIS A 34 -9.66 14.56 -6.55
C HIS A 34 -8.19 14.40 -6.93
N ILE A 35 -7.77 13.20 -7.31
CA ILE A 35 -6.41 13.00 -7.83
C ILE A 35 -6.21 13.85 -9.09
N ARG A 36 -7.12 13.80 -10.07
CA ARG A 36 -6.98 14.54 -11.34
C ARG A 36 -6.94 16.05 -11.16
N ARG A 37 -7.73 16.59 -10.21
CA ARG A 37 -7.72 18.02 -9.90
C ARG A 37 -6.36 18.50 -9.43
N ASN A 38 -5.70 17.71 -8.59
CA ASN A 38 -4.43 18.07 -7.97
C ASN A 38 -3.21 17.57 -8.77
N TYR A 39 -3.37 16.50 -9.56
CA TYR A 39 -2.32 15.83 -10.32
C TYR A 39 -2.83 15.52 -11.74
N PRO A 40 -3.01 16.53 -12.59
CA PRO A 40 -3.68 16.35 -13.89
C PRO A 40 -2.98 15.35 -14.81
N GLU A 41 -1.64 15.28 -14.77
CA GLU A 41 -0.83 14.48 -15.67
C GLU A 41 -0.23 13.20 -15.04
N THR A 42 -0.34 13.04 -13.71
CA THR A 42 0.25 11.88 -13.02
C THR A 42 -0.53 10.60 -13.37
N PRO A 43 0.15 9.50 -13.75
CA PRO A 43 -0.54 8.27 -14.08
C PRO A 43 -1.22 7.63 -12.86
N ILE A 44 -2.37 6.99 -13.12
CA ILE A 44 -3.17 6.29 -12.12
C ILE A 44 -3.36 4.85 -12.58
N VAL A 45 -3.19 3.91 -11.66
CA VAL A 45 -3.60 2.51 -11.84
C VAL A 45 -4.72 2.21 -10.85
N ILE A 46 -5.85 1.75 -11.33
CA ILE A 46 -6.97 1.27 -10.50
C ILE A 46 -6.96 -0.24 -10.49
N ILE A 47 -6.82 -0.84 -9.31
CA ILE A 47 -6.92 -2.29 -9.12
C ILE A 47 -8.33 -2.60 -8.62
N ASP A 48 -9.11 -3.28 -9.43
CA ASP A 48 -10.47 -3.68 -9.09
C ASP A 48 -10.49 -5.05 -8.43
N ASP A 49 -10.85 -5.10 -7.13
CA ASP A 49 -11.00 -6.33 -6.36
C ASP A 49 -12.42 -6.91 -6.57
N ASN A 50 -12.72 -7.31 -7.80
CA ASN A 50 -13.96 -7.99 -8.11
C ASN A 50 -15.21 -7.21 -7.67
N SER A 51 -15.35 -5.98 -8.16
CA SER A 51 -16.56 -5.19 -8.00
C SER A 51 -17.78 -5.92 -8.57
N ASP A 52 -18.95 -5.66 -7.99
CA ASP A 52 -20.21 -6.23 -8.45
C ASP A 52 -20.50 -5.81 -9.92
N PRO A 53 -20.80 -6.75 -10.82
CA PRO A 53 -21.09 -6.47 -12.23
C PRO A 53 -22.15 -5.39 -12.45
N VAL A 54 -23.18 -5.31 -11.62
CA VAL A 54 -24.24 -4.30 -11.72
C VAL A 54 -23.66 -2.88 -11.64
N TYR A 55 -22.68 -2.66 -10.76
CA TYR A 55 -22.05 -1.35 -10.61
C TYR A 55 -20.94 -1.12 -11.62
N LEU A 56 -20.29 -2.19 -12.11
CA LEU A 56 -19.31 -2.10 -13.20
C LEU A 56 -19.97 -1.64 -14.49
N ASP A 57 -21.10 -2.22 -14.88
CA ASP A 57 -21.83 -1.88 -16.10
C ASP A 57 -22.30 -0.43 -16.07
N ALA A 58 -22.77 0.05 -14.93
CA ALA A 58 -23.18 1.43 -14.74
C ALA A 58 -22.06 2.46 -14.94
N VAL A 59 -20.78 2.07 -14.83
CA VAL A 59 -19.62 2.97 -14.93
C VAL A 59 -18.71 2.69 -16.11
N ASN A 60 -18.95 1.65 -16.91
CA ASN A 60 -18.10 1.27 -18.04
C ASN A 60 -17.86 2.42 -19.03
N HIS A 61 -18.87 3.23 -19.31
CA HIS A 61 -18.74 4.39 -20.19
C HIS A 61 -17.81 5.48 -19.61
N LYS A 62 -17.71 5.59 -18.28
CA LYS A 62 -16.79 6.53 -17.62
C LYS A 62 -15.36 6.03 -17.66
N GLU A 63 -15.15 4.71 -17.55
CA GLU A 63 -13.81 4.13 -17.59
C GLU A 63 -13.09 4.41 -18.91
N SER A 64 -13.82 4.43 -20.04
CA SER A 64 -13.24 4.72 -21.36
C SER A 64 -12.77 6.17 -21.53
N THR A 65 -13.23 7.09 -20.68
CA THR A 65 -12.89 8.52 -20.72
C THR A 65 -11.82 8.94 -19.72
N LEU A 66 -11.29 7.99 -18.92
CA LEU A 66 -10.29 8.30 -17.90
C LEU A 66 -8.95 8.70 -18.52
N HIS A 67 -8.44 9.86 -18.12
CA HIS A 67 -7.15 10.36 -18.60
C HIS A 67 -6.00 9.68 -17.86
N LYS A 68 -4.98 9.21 -18.59
CA LYS A 68 -3.77 8.54 -18.04
C LYS A 68 -4.09 7.56 -16.90
N CYS A 69 -5.08 6.72 -17.12
CA CYS A 69 -5.57 5.77 -16.14
C CYS A 69 -5.62 4.35 -16.73
N THR A 70 -5.04 3.41 -16.03
CA THR A 70 -5.10 1.99 -16.35
C THR A 70 -5.96 1.29 -15.32
N ILE A 71 -6.90 0.44 -15.78
CA ILE A 71 -7.73 -0.38 -14.90
C ILE A 71 -7.29 -1.83 -15.03
N VAL A 72 -6.99 -2.45 -13.89
CA VAL A 72 -6.65 -3.86 -13.77
C VAL A 72 -7.77 -4.57 -13.02
N ARG A 73 -8.52 -5.42 -13.71
CA ARG A 73 -9.51 -6.29 -13.07
C ARG A 73 -8.80 -7.56 -12.61
N THR A 74 -8.81 -7.78 -11.30
CA THR A 74 -8.12 -8.93 -10.71
C THR A 74 -8.84 -10.24 -10.99
N LYS A 75 -8.06 -11.32 -11.11
CA LYS A 75 -8.57 -12.70 -11.08
C LYS A 75 -8.71 -13.24 -9.66
N PHE A 76 -8.22 -12.52 -8.67
CA PHE A 76 -8.15 -12.93 -7.29
C PHE A 76 -9.23 -12.22 -6.47
N HIS A 77 -10.22 -12.97 -6.01
CA HIS A 77 -11.34 -12.42 -5.26
C HIS A 77 -10.99 -12.23 -3.78
N LYS A 78 -11.41 -11.12 -3.18
CA LYS A 78 -11.33 -10.85 -1.74
C LYS A 78 -9.90 -10.74 -1.18
N ARG A 79 -8.92 -10.36 -2.02
CA ARG A 79 -7.53 -10.15 -1.58
C ARG A 79 -7.27 -8.73 -1.11
N GLY A 80 -8.16 -7.79 -1.46
CA GLY A 80 -8.17 -6.41 -0.95
C GLY A 80 -6.80 -5.76 -0.97
N GLU A 81 -6.35 -5.38 0.19
CA GLU A 81 -5.18 -4.55 0.45
C GLU A 81 -3.86 -5.15 -0.07
N LEU A 82 -3.80 -6.47 -0.32
CA LEU A 82 -2.60 -7.09 -0.92
C LEU A 82 -2.52 -6.86 -2.44
N LEU A 83 -3.66 -6.70 -3.13
CA LEU A 83 -3.68 -6.63 -4.59
C LEU A 83 -2.84 -5.49 -5.18
N PRO A 84 -2.88 -4.24 -4.67
CA PRO A 84 -2.03 -3.17 -5.15
C PRO A 84 -0.54 -3.55 -5.14
N TYR A 85 -0.08 -4.17 -4.07
CA TYR A 85 1.31 -4.61 -3.91
C TYR A 85 1.65 -5.76 -4.84
N TYR A 86 0.77 -6.78 -4.95
CA TYR A 86 0.95 -7.91 -5.85
C TYR A 86 1.13 -7.45 -7.30
N TYR A 87 0.24 -6.58 -7.79
CA TYR A 87 0.33 -6.07 -9.15
C TYR A 87 1.50 -5.10 -9.35
N TYR A 88 1.87 -4.33 -8.33
CA TYR A 88 3.02 -3.43 -8.42
C TYR A 88 4.36 -4.18 -8.40
N ILE A 89 4.44 -5.36 -7.77
CA ILE A 89 5.58 -6.26 -7.89
C ILE A 89 5.72 -6.76 -9.33
N THR A 90 4.61 -7.18 -9.94
CA THR A 90 4.61 -7.82 -11.27
C THR A 90 4.69 -6.85 -12.45
N HIS A 91 4.40 -5.56 -12.22
CA HIS A 91 4.39 -4.53 -13.25
C HIS A 91 5.30 -3.36 -12.88
N ASN A 92 6.07 -2.89 -13.87
CA ASN A 92 6.96 -1.74 -13.70
C ASN A 92 6.25 -0.44 -14.11
N TRP A 93 5.25 0.00 -13.33
CA TRP A 93 4.49 1.20 -13.64
C TRP A 93 5.19 2.49 -13.22
N PHE A 94 5.82 2.51 -12.04
CA PHE A 94 6.40 3.69 -11.39
C PHE A 94 7.65 3.34 -10.60
N ASP A 95 8.50 4.33 -10.31
CA ASP A 95 9.57 4.18 -9.33
C ASP A 95 9.02 4.27 -7.90
N ASN A 96 8.05 5.16 -7.68
CA ASN A 96 7.36 5.36 -6.40
C ASN A 96 5.86 5.36 -6.64
N ALA A 97 5.10 4.74 -5.74
CA ALA A 97 3.64 4.73 -5.80
C ALA A 97 3.01 5.17 -4.48
N LEU A 98 1.98 6.02 -4.58
CA LEU A 98 1.04 6.22 -3.50
C LEU A 98 -0.08 5.19 -3.65
N ILE A 99 -0.14 4.24 -2.73
CA ILE A 99 -1.15 3.19 -2.68
C ILE A 99 -2.25 3.61 -1.71
N ILE A 100 -3.48 3.73 -2.21
CA ILE A 100 -4.65 4.18 -1.45
C ILE A 100 -5.90 3.37 -1.80
N HIS A 101 -6.93 3.48 -0.97
CA HIS A 101 -8.27 2.96 -1.29
C HIS A 101 -9.11 3.99 -2.04
N ASP A 102 -10.11 3.52 -2.75
CA ASP A 102 -11.07 4.33 -3.51
C ASP A 102 -11.94 5.28 -2.64
N SER A 103 -11.90 5.12 -1.32
CA SER A 103 -12.58 5.99 -0.35
C SER A 103 -11.69 7.11 0.19
N VAL A 104 -10.49 7.28 -0.35
CA VAL A 104 -9.53 8.32 0.06
C VAL A 104 -9.63 9.51 -0.89
N LEU A 105 -9.75 10.71 -0.34
CA LEU A 105 -9.78 11.95 -1.10
C LEU A 105 -8.54 12.80 -0.80
N ILE A 106 -7.83 13.20 -1.85
CA ILE A 106 -6.70 14.13 -1.75
C ILE A 106 -7.22 15.52 -2.06
N ASN A 107 -7.41 16.35 -1.03
CA ASN A 107 -8.10 17.62 -1.16
C ASN A 107 -7.24 18.76 -1.70
N ARG A 108 -5.91 18.62 -1.62
CA ARG A 108 -4.96 19.59 -2.18
C ARG A 108 -3.71 18.91 -2.69
N TYR A 109 -2.97 19.62 -3.51
CA TYR A 109 -1.67 19.14 -4.00
C TYR A 109 -0.70 18.90 -2.83
N ILE A 110 -0.03 17.77 -2.88
CA ILE A 110 1.09 17.38 -2.01
C ILE A 110 2.22 16.98 -2.94
N ASP A 111 3.38 17.60 -2.81
CA ASP A 111 4.56 17.21 -3.57
C ASP A 111 5.15 15.91 -3.00
N PHE A 112 4.63 14.78 -3.46
CA PHE A 112 5.09 13.46 -3.02
C PHE A 112 6.51 13.14 -3.48
N GLU A 113 7.02 13.76 -4.54
CA GLU A 113 8.41 13.57 -4.99
C GLU A 113 9.36 14.26 -4.01
N THR A 114 9.12 15.54 -3.69
CA THR A 114 9.88 16.26 -2.66
C THR A 114 9.71 15.61 -1.29
N PHE A 115 8.50 15.17 -0.95
CA PHE A 115 8.26 14.43 0.30
C PHE A 115 9.09 13.14 0.36
N ALA A 116 9.18 12.38 -0.73
CA ALA A 116 9.99 11.17 -0.80
C ALA A 116 11.49 11.47 -0.59
N ILE A 117 11.98 12.58 -1.13
CA ILE A 117 13.36 13.03 -0.92
C ILE A 117 13.58 13.45 0.53
N SER A 118 12.73 14.35 1.06
CA SER A 118 12.86 14.92 2.41
C SER A 118 12.77 13.87 3.52
N ASN A 119 12.02 12.79 3.28
CA ASN A 119 11.88 11.68 4.23
C ASN A 119 12.80 10.50 3.94
N ASN A 120 13.85 10.75 3.16
CA ASN A 120 14.86 9.75 2.82
C ASN A 120 14.26 8.42 2.35
N MET A 121 13.25 8.48 1.45
CA MET A 121 12.60 7.29 0.89
C MET A 121 13.57 6.38 0.12
N SER A 122 14.73 6.90 -0.30
CA SER A 122 15.81 6.09 -0.84
C SER A 122 16.32 5.06 0.17
N GLU A 123 16.29 5.38 1.45
CA GLU A 123 16.70 4.53 2.55
C GLU A 123 15.52 3.79 3.18
N HIS A 124 14.50 4.54 3.61
CA HIS A 124 13.34 3.99 4.32
C HIS A 124 12.38 3.20 3.42
N GLY A 125 12.35 3.49 2.13
CA GLY A 125 11.64 2.75 1.10
C GLY A 125 10.12 2.78 1.14
N CYS A 126 9.52 3.02 2.31
CA CYS A 126 8.08 3.00 2.53
C CYS A 126 7.68 4.03 3.60
N SER A 127 6.55 4.70 3.45
CA SER A 127 5.93 5.57 4.47
C SER A 127 4.45 5.29 4.54
N PHE A 128 3.94 4.95 5.72
CA PHE A 128 2.51 4.69 5.91
C PHE A 128 1.73 6.00 5.92
N LEU A 129 0.57 6.02 5.27
CA LEU A 129 -0.31 7.19 5.29
C LEU A 129 -0.98 7.35 6.65
N TRP A 130 -1.43 6.25 7.22
CA TRP A 130 -1.97 6.18 8.58
C TRP A 130 -1.36 4.98 9.30
N HIS A 131 -1.14 5.16 10.59
CA HIS A 131 -0.68 4.09 11.45
C HIS A 131 -1.54 4.02 12.71
N PHE A 132 -1.53 2.87 13.35
CA PHE A 132 -2.10 2.65 14.66
C PHE A 132 -1.06 2.00 15.58
N GLU A 133 -1.15 2.28 16.87
CA GLU A 133 -0.28 1.67 17.86
C GLU A 133 -0.51 0.16 17.90
N GLY A 134 0.56 -0.59 18.09
CA GLY A 134 0.55 -2.07 18.09
C GLY A 134 -0.51 -2.66 19.01
N ALA A 135 -0.89 -3.90 18.74
CA ALA A 135 -2.00 -4.67 19.31
C ALA A 135 -2.60 -4.14 20.61
N GLY A 136 -3.48 -3.13 20.53
CA GLY A 136 -4.32 -2.75 21.64
C GLY A 136 -5.24 -3.92 22.04
N PRO A 137 -5.76 -3.95 23.27
CA PRO A 137 -6.57 -5.04 23.80
C PRO A 137 -7.85 -5.34 22.99
N MET A 138 -8.23 -4.48 22.05
CA MET A 138 -9.41 -4.64 21.20
C MET A 138 -9.21 -5.58 20.00
N TYR A 139 -7.99 -6.03 19.71
CA TYR A 139 -7.73 -6.87 18.54
C TYR A 139 -7.19 -8.24 18.95
N ASP A 140 -8.09 -9.14 19.34
CA ASP A 140 -7.77 -10.56 19.42
C ASP A 140 -7.75 -11.20 18.03
N ASN A 141 -6.88 -10.68 17.16
CA ASN A 141 -6.67 -11.22 15.82
C ASN A 141 -5.34 -11.99 15.71
N ARG A 142 -4.71 -12.29 16.85
CA ARG A 142 -3.39 -12.94 16.94
C ARG A 142 -3.32 -14.25 16.16
N MET A 143 -4.40 -15.02 16.16
CA MET A 143 -4.49 -16.26 15.40
C MET A 143 -4.32 -16.03 13.89
N HIS A 144 -4.95 -15.00 13.34
CA HIS A 144 -4.83 -14.67 11.91
C HIS A 144 -3.49 -14.05 11.58
N ASP A 145 -2.93 -13.21 12.45
CA ASP A 145 -1.61 -12.62 12.29
C ASP A 145 -0.54 -13.70 12.29
N THR A 146 -0.56 -14.60 13.28
CA THR A 146 0.37 -15.73 13.39
C THR A 146 0.24 -16.69 12.22
N ALA A 147 -1.00 -16.99 11.79
CA ALA A 147 -1.23 -17.82 10.61
C ALA A 147 -0.64 -17.17 9.35
N LEU A 148 -0.75 -15.86 9.19
CA LEU A 148 -0.18 -15.16 8.04
C LEU A 148 1.34 -15.16 8.09
N ILE A 149 1.95 -14.92 9.25
CA ILE A 149 3.41 -14.98 9.45
C ILE A 149 3.93 -16.38 9.14
N ASN A 150 3.27 -17.43 9.62
CA ASN A 150 3.68 -18.83 9.39
C ASN A 150 3.57 -19.27 7.92
N ASN A 151 2.77 -18.56 7.12
CA ASN A 151 2.68 -18.80 5.67
C ASN A 151 3.75 -18.07 4.84
N MET A 152 4.62 -17.27 5.48
CA MET A 152 5.79 -16.71 4.83
C MET A 152 6.81 -17.82 4.59
N LYS A 153 7.36 -17.91 3.39
CA LYS A 153 8.39 -18.91 3.06
C LYS A 153 9.73 -18.63 3.73
N CYS A 154 9.99 -17.40 4.08
CA CYS A 154 11.25 -16.93 4.62
C CYS A 154 11.00 -15.99 5.79
N ALA A 155 11.93 -15.93 6.73
CA ALA A 155 11.98 -14.96 7.82
C ALA A 155 10.75 -14.95 8.74
N SER A 156 9.96 -16.02 8.82
CA SER A 156 8.80 -16.09 9.73
C SER A 156 9.20 -15.96 11.20
N GLU A 157 10.35 -16.50 11.59
CA GLU A 157 10.87 -16.40 12.97
C GLU A 157 11.28 -14.96 13.31
N GLU A 158 11.95 -14.28 12.39
CA GLU A 158 12.38 -12.89 12.55
C GLU A 158 11.16 -11.96 12.64
N ILE A 159 10.20 -12.13 11.74
CA ILE A 159 8.95 -11.35 11.79
C ILE A 159 8.17 -11.64 13.07
N MET A 160 8.16 -12.89 13.55
CA MET A 160 7.52 -13.22 14.82
C MET A 160 8.20 -12.50 16.01
N LYS A 161 9.53 -12.40 16.02
CA LYS A 161 10.27 -11.64 17.04
C LYS A 161 9.89 -10.16 17.05
N VAL A 162 9.72 -9.56 15.87
CA VAL A 162 9.24 -8.17 15.75
C VAL A 162 7.79 -8.08 16.20
N TYR A 163 6.93 -8.98 15.74
CA TYR A 163 5.48 -8.96 15.98
C TYR A 163 5.14 -9.05 17.47
N VAL A 164 5.81 -9.92 18.24
CA VAL A 164 5.55 -10.09 19.67
C VAL A 164 6.02 -8.90 20.52
N ASN A 165 6.78 -7.98 19.94
CA ASN A 165 7.19 -6.74 20.59
C ASN A 165 6.50 -5.52 19.94
N PRO A 166 5.29 -5.15 20.40
CA PRO A 166 4.48 -4.10 19.77
C PRO A 166 5.07 -2.69 19.90
N THR A 167 6.13 -2.50 20.69
CA THR A 167 6.85 -1.21 20.78
C THR A 167 7.77 -0.96 19.59
N LEU A 168 8.10 -2.00 18.82
CA LEU A 168 9.00 -1.91 17.68
C LEU A 168 8.31 -1.46 16.38
N TRP A 169 6.99 -1.62 16.27
CA TRP A 169 6.26 -1.37 15.02
C TRP A 169 4.92 -0.67 15.27
N LYS A 170 4.44 -0.01 14.24
CA LYS A 170 3.10 0.58 14.19
C LYS A 170 2.36 -0.02 13.00
N GLY A 171 1.12 -0.43 13.19
CA GLY A 171 0.31 -1.01 12.13
C GLY A 171 0.07 -0.04 10.98
N CYS A 172 -0.04 -0.56 9.77
CA CYS A 172 -0.31 0.22 8.55
C CYS A 172 -1.80 0.15 8.22
N PHE A 173 -2.58 1.14 8.63
CA PHE A 173 -4.04 1.14 8.44
C PHE A 173 -4.41 1.04 6.97
N GLY A 174 -5.24 0.03 6.62
CA GLY A 174 -5.63 -0.27 5.24
C GLY A 174 -4.45 -0.62 4.32
N VAL A 175 -3.28 -0.88 4.88
CA VAL A 175 -2.01 -1.08 4.13
C VAL A 175 -1.73 0.05 3.14
N MET A 176 -2.16 1.28 3.43
CA MET A 176 -1.98 2.44 2.57
C MET A 176 -0.63 3.12 2.79
N SER A 177 0.14 3.27 1.73
CA SER A 177 1.52 3.77 1.85
C SER A 177 2.01 4.50 0.60
N LEU A 178 2.97 5.41 0.80
CA LEU A 178 3.91 5.79 -0.23
C LEU A 178 5.06 4.78 -0.20
N ILE A 179 5.30 4.08 -1.30
CA ILE A 179 6.30 3.01 -1.36
C ILE A 179 7.14 3.07 -2.62
N ARG A 180 8.44 2.88 -2.45
CA ARG A 180 9.40 2.74 -3.55
C ARG A 180 9.36 1.32 -4.10
N ARG A 181 9.30 1.18 -5.42
CA ARG A 181 9.24 -0.13 -6.08
C ARG A 181 10.41 -1.04 -5.72
N THR A 182 11.62 -0.52 -5.68
CA THR A 182 12.82 -1.31 -5.31
C THR A 182 12.73 -1.85 -3.89
N PHE A 183 12.18 -1.08 -2.94
CA PHE A 183 11.92 -1.54 -1.58
C PHE A 183 10.83 -2.62 -1.53
N LEU A 184 9.77 -2.46 -2.32
CA LEU A 184 8.71 -3.47 -2.42
C LEU A 184 9.23 -4.79 -3.00
N LEU A 185 10.09 -4.74 -4.00
CA LEU A 185 10.72 -5.94 -4.57
C LEU A 185 11.60 -6.65 -3.53
N GLU A 186 12.35 -5.90 -2.73
CA GLU A 186 13.15 -6.45 -1.64
C GLU A 186 12.28 -7.03 -0.51
N LEU A 187 11.15 -6.38 -0.16
CA LEU A 187 10.15 -6.97 0.73
C LEU A 187 9.63 -8.30 0.19
N ASN A 188 9.33 -8.36 -1.10
CA ASN A 188 8.83 -9.57 -1.72
C ASN A 188 9.89 -10.68 -1.75
N GLU A 189 11.13 -10.35 -2.04
CA GLU A 189 12.26 -11.29 -2.03
C GLU A 189 12.50 -11.88 -0.64
N ASN A 190 12.53 -11.03 0.39
CA ASN A 190 12.84 -11.46 1.76
C ASN A 190 11.68 -12.19 2.45
N TYR A 191 10.42 -11.79 2.19
CA TYR A 191 9.26 -12.29 2.94
C TYR A 191 8.22 -13.01 2.09
N ASN A 192 8.41 -13.07 0.76
CA ASN A 192 7.46 -13.63 -0.18
C ASN A 192 6.05 -13.02 -0.05
N LEU A 193 5.98 -11.67 -0.01
CA LEU A 193 4.73 -10.92 0.17
C LEU A 193 3.66 -11.33 -0.86
N SER A 194 4.03 -11.49 -2.14
CA SER A 194 3.11 -11.94 -3.20
C SER A 194 2.60 -13.36 -2.96
N GLY A 195 3.38 -14.20 -2.30
CA GLY A 195 3.02 -15.57 -1.94
C GLY A 195 1.96 -15.66 -0.83
N LEU A 196 1.62 -14.55 -0.18
CA LEU A 196 0.52 -14.49 0.79
C LEU A 196 -0.86 -14.42 0.11
N LEU A 197 -0.92 -14.24 -1.20
CA LEU A 197 -2.16 -14.11 -1.96
C LEU A 197 -3.18 -15.24 -1.72
N PRO A 198 -2.81 -16.54 -1.64
CA PRO A 198 -3.74 -17.62 -1.32
C PRO A 198 -4.29 -17.57 0.11
N HIS A 199 -3.58 -16.93 1.03
CA HIS A 199 -3.89 -16.92 2.46
C HIS A 199 -4.76 -15.73 2.89
N ILE A 200 -4.85 -14.67 2.06
CA ILE A 200 -5.66 -13.47 2.35
C ILE A 200 -7.01 -13.59 1.64
N THR A 201 -7.94 -14.35 2.22
CA THR A 201 -9.26 -14.60 1.63
C THR A 201 -10.43 -14.06 2.47
N THR A 202 -10.16 -13.61 3.69
CA THR A 202 -11.14 -13.12 4.63
C THR A 202 -10.84 -11.70 5.07
N ARG A 203 -11.82 -11.01 5.67
CA ARG A 203 -11.63 -9.68 6.28
C ARG A 203 -10.56 -9.74 7.38
N GLN A 204 -10.60 -10.78 8.20
CA GLN A 204 -9.64 -10.96 9.31
C GLN A 204 -8.20 -11.12 8.79
N ALA A 205 -8.01 -11.89 7.71
CA ALA A 205 -6.69 -12.02 7.09
C ALA A 205 -6.19 -10.69 6.48
N ARG A 206 -7.09 -9.87 5.91
CA ARG A 206 -6.73 -8.52 5.43
C ARG A 206 -6.35 -7.59 6.58
N MET A 207 -7.10 -7.62 7.68
CA MET A 207 -6.73 -6.88 8.90
C MET A 207 -5.41 -7.38 9.50
N ALA A 208 -5.11 -8.68 9.41
CA ALA A 208 -3.82 -9.23 9.81
C ALA A 208 -2.67 -8.67 8.95
N LEU A 209 -2.90 -8.48 7.65
CA LEU A 209 -1.91 -7.91 6.74
C LEU A 209 -1.47 -6.51 7.18
N GLU A 210 -2.34 -5.68 7.75
CA GLU A 210 -2.00 -4.34 8.23
C GLU A 210 -0.88 -4.35 9.30
N ARG A 211 -0.86 -5.39 10.15
CA ARG A 211 0.15 -5.58 11.20
C ARG A 211 1.38 -6.30 10.67
N VAL A 212 1.17 -7.38 9.95
CA VAL A 212 2.24 -8.21 9.41
C VAL A 212 3.09 -7.44 8.39
N PHE A 213 2.46 -6.65 7.52
CA PHE A 213 3.16 -5.76 6.59
C PHE A 213 4.01 -4.73 7.32
N ALA A 214 3.50 -4.16 8.41
CA ALA A 214 4.24 -3.22 9.23
C ALA A 214 5.48 -3.87 9.86
N CYS A 215 5.37 -5.10 10.35
CA CYS A 215 6.51 -5.87 10.86
C CYS A 215 7.55 -6.14 9.79
N MET A 216 7.13 -6.53 8.57
CA MET A 216 8.05 -6.72 7.43
C MET A 216 8.81 -5.44 7.09
N VAL A 217 8.11 -4.30 7.01
CA VAL A 217 8.73 -3.00 6.71
C VAL A 217 9.73 -2.63 7.81
N HIS A 218 9.39 -2.86 9.08
CA HIS A 218 10.29 -2.58 10.20
C HIS A 218 11.55 -3.45 10.15
N ASP A 219 11.39 -4.77 10.01
CA ASP A 219 12.53 -5.70 9.96
C ASP A 219 13.46 -5.41 8.77
N LEU A 220 12.89 -5.15 7.59
CA LEU A 220 13.70 -4.82 6.42
C LEU A 220 14.52 -3.54 6.61
N ARG A 221 13.94 -2.53 7.26
CA ARG A 221 14.67 -1.29 7.60
C ARG A 221 15.83 -1.56 8.56
N LEU A 222 15.60 -2.39 9.58
CA LEU A 222 16.67 -2.77 10.52
C LEU A 222 17.80 -3.48 9.79
N ARG A 223 17.51 -4.44 8.90
CA ARG A 223 18.52 -5.14 8.11
C ARG A 223 19.31 -4.22 7.20
N ARG A 224 18.65 -3.23 6.60
CA ARG A 224 19.31 -2.21 5.76
C ARG A 224 20.23 -1.33 6.59
N SER A 225 19.79 -0.88 7.77
CA SER A 225 20.59 -0.08 8.70
C SER A 225 21.81 -0.86 9.20
N SER A 226 21.67 -2.13 9.57
CA SER A 226 22.76 -2.98 10.03
C SER A 226 23.83 -3.19 8.96
N ARG A 227 23.42 -3.42 7.71
CA ARG A 227 24.37 -3.55 6.56
C ARG A 227 25.16 -2.27 6.31
N ARG A 228 24.56 -1.09 6.59
CA ARG A 228 25.27 0.20 6.46
C ARG A 228 26.27 0.45 7.58
N THR A 229 25.91 0.14 8.83
CA THR A 229 26.84 0.31 9.96
C THR A 229 28.06 -0.59 9.84
N GLU A 230 27.99 -1.69 9.13
CA GLU A 230 29.13 -2.51 8.76
C GLU A 230 30.00 -1.85 7.68
N LEU A 231 29.43 -0.95 6.85
CA LEU A 231 30.12 -0.24 5.78
C LEU A 231 30.59 1.17 6.20
N ASP A 232 29.80 1.86 7.07
CA ASP A 232 30.03 3.25 7.50
C ASP A 232 29.84 3.34 9.02
N ALA A 233 30.91 3.29 9.79
CA ALA A 233 30.86 3.35 11.25
C ALA A 233 30.50 4.75 11.79
N GLN A 234 29.26 5.20 11.59
CA GLN A 234 28.68 6.38 12.27
C GLN A 234 27.25 6.12 12.73
N PRO A 235 26.89 6.43 14.00
CA PRO A 235 25.53 6.22 14.51
C PRO A 235 24.60 7.35 14.04
N GLU A 236 23.59 7.01 13.23
CA GLU A 236 22.55 7.96 12.82
C GLU A 236 21.37 8.00 13.79
N THR A 237 20.97 9.21 14.17
CA THR A 237 19.74 9.50 14.93
C THR A 237 18.51 9.22 14.05
N ARG A 238 17.61 8.38 14.51
CA ARG A 238 16.36 8.00 13.82
C ARG A 238 15.42 9.21 13.69
N PRO A 239 15.04 9.65 12.49
CA PRO A 239 13.97 10.63 12.35
C PRO A 239 12.61 9.95 12.57
N SER A 240 11.86 10.41 13.57
CA SER A 240 10.43 10.12 13.68
C SER A 240 9.70 10.87 12.56
N ILE A 241 9.04 10.14 11.66
CA ILE A 241 8.26 10.75 10.58
C ILE A 241 7.05 11.45 11.19
N SER A 242 7.08 12.78 11.20
CA SER A 242 5.97 13.62 11.65
C SER A 242 4.87 13.65 10.59
N ILE A 243 3.65 13.28 10.99
CA ILE A 243 2.47 13.10 10.11
C ILE A 243 1.73 14.45 9.92
N SER A 244 2.40 15.49 9.48
CA SER A 244 1.73 16.76 9.15
C SER A 244 0.91 16.73 7.83
N ILE A 245 0.95 15.61 7.09
CA ILE A 245 0.26 15.43 5.80
C ILE A 245 -1.23 15.07 5.98
N LEU A 246 -1.63 14.52 7.13
CA LEU A 246 -2.97 13.97 7.34
C LEU A 246 -4.12 14.98 7.23
N GLY A 247 -3.88 16.25 7.50
CA GLY A 247 -4.89 17.30 7.34
C GLY A 247 -5.38 17.53 5.90
N ASN A 248 -4.73 16.93 4.90
CA ASN A 248 -5.02 17.13 3.48
C ASN A 248 -5.65 15.92 2.79
N ILE A 249 -5.73 14.80 3.50
CA ILE A 249 -6.27 13.54 3.00
C ILE A 249 -7.45 13.15 3.89
N HIS A 250 -8.64 13.03 3.29
CA HIS A 250 -9.84 12.55 3.99
C HIS A 250 -10.18 11.14 3.53
N THR A 251 -10.67 10.33 4.45
CA THR A 251 -11.23 9.01 4.16
C THR A 251 -12.72 9.01 4.48
N TYR A 252 -13.52 8.45 3.57
CA TYR A 252 -14.87 8.03 3.94
C TYR A 252 -14.78 6.74 4.75
N CYS A 253 -15.34 6.73 5.96
CA CYS A 253 -15.43 5.50 6.74
C CYS A 253 -16.33 4.49 6.04
N LYS A 254 -15.74 3.42 5.50
CA LYS A 254 -16.48 2.27 4.94
C LYS A 254 -16.89 1.25 6.01
N TRP A 255 -17.12 1.69 7.24
CA TRP A 255 -17.49 0.80 8.32
C TRP A 255 -19.01 0.62 8.34
N GLY A 256 -19.47 -0.42 7.70
CA GLY A 256 -20.79 -1.00 7.74
C GLY A 256 -20.69 -2.50 7.55
#